data_21c9786f12bf170754e9d2670d3c4deb
#
_entry.id   21c9786f12bf170754e9d2670d3c4deb
#
_cell.length_a   1.000
_cell.length_b   1.000
_cell.length_c   1.000
_cell.angle_alpha   90.00
_cell.angle_beta   90.00
_cell.angle_gamma   90.00
#
_symmetry.space_group_name_H-M   'P 1'
#
loop_
_entity.id
_entity.type
_entity.pdbx_description
1 polymer ?
#
loop_
_entity_poly.entity_id
_entity_poly.type
_entity_poly.pdbx_seq_one_letter_code
_entity_poly.pdbx_strand_id
1 'polypeptide(L)'
;MNAYCRLSRTMLGHEMREGDTSASLLMIEHILNGPRHEGCRMDEGAILVAGVGGIGCTWAERAHTKCSELADLLLIDADEASFAGASAAHCLHLDAGGDGRGTAALPALAAHRLRDGIDSVAPLLEQAELVVIMTGLGGGMGSGASAELASLAYENDCLVIAIAGLPFAEQPLRCKIAETAIQALEENSHVCIRVSMERLAWQARHRDDDWRTGSGWIGELVEGLVTTLAKVGKINLDLMDLRTVINRPGNATLIVGTGTTDRPDKVVGEARKSPLSDLRVDGAKGCMIQVEGGPDMTLAHLNEVTEAFVSSLDPDCQVIMGARASDEMRGRIRLVAVVSGL
;
A
#
# COMPACT_ATOMS: atom_id res chain seq x y z
N MET A 1 5.93 -25.63 -10.88
CA MET A 1 7.16 -25.58 -10.07
C MET A 1 7.86 -24.30 -10.49
N ASN A 2 7.46 -23.18 -9.88
CA ASN A 2 7.91 -21.85 -10.26
C ASN A 2 9.33 -21.63 -9.74
N ALA A 3 10.24 -21.31 -10.65
CA ALA A 3 11.61 -20.96 -10.31
C ALA A 3 11.61 -19.56 -9.67
N TYR A 4 11.54 -19.51 -8.33
CA TYR A 4 11.73 -18.29 -7.58
C TYR A 4 13.17 -17.83 -7.73
N CYS A 5 13.38 -16.72 -8.45
CA CYS A 5 14.69 -16.08 -8.50
C CYS A 5 14.85 -15.22 -7.22
N ARG A 6 15.36 -15.83 -6.13
CA ARG A 6 15.87 -15.09 -4.97
C ARG A 6 17.19 -14.44 -5.38
N LEU A 7 17.15 -13.19 -5.76
CA LEU A 7 18.35 -12.39 -5.85
C LEU A 7 18.76 -12.00 -4.42
N SER A 8 19.56 -12.83 -3.76
CA SER A 8 20.24 -12.40 -2.55
C SER A 8 21.31 -11.36 -2.92
N ARG A 9 21.61 -10.43 -2.03
CA ARG A 9 22.66 -9.40 -2.20
C ARG A 9 24.03 -10.01 -2.51
N THR A 10 24.22 -11.31 -2.23
CA THR A 10 25.37 -12.11 -2.67
C THR A 10 25.55 -12.12 -4.19
N MET A 11 24.48 -11.85 -4.96
CA MET A 11 24.56 -11.69 -6.42
C MET A 11 24.85 -10.24 -6.84
N LEU A 12 24.61 -9.26 -5.97
CA LEU A 12 24.75 -7.82 -6.27
C LEU A 12 26.01 -7.19 -5.65
N GLY A 13 26.70 -7.81 -4.70
CA GLY A 13 27.74 -7.15 -3.90
C GLY A 13 29.03 -7.93 -3.61
N HIS A 14 29.17 -9.18 -3.99
CA HIS A 14 30.46 -9.91 -3.96
C HIS A 14 30.96 -10.14 -5.37
N GLU A 15 32.29 -10.04 -5.56
CA GLU A 15 33.02 -10.32 -6.81
C GLU A 15 32.39 -11.49 -7.56
N MET A 16 31.44 -11.17 -8.45
CA MET A 16 30.94 -12.16 -9.41
C MET A 16 32.05 -12.45 -10.42
N ARG A 17 32.39 -13.68 -10.57
CA ARG A 17 33.30 -14.09 -11.66
C ARG A 17 32.62 -13.74 -12.98
N GLU A 18 33.37 -13.19 -13.93
CA GLU A 18 32.85 -12.68 -15.21
C GLU A 18 31.92 -13.64 -15.99
N GLY A 19 31.87 -14.94 -15.64
CA GLY A 19 30.96 -15.90 -16.23
C GLY A 19 29.54 -15.97 -15.65
N ASP A 20 29.33 -15.61 -14.36
CA ASP A 20 28.03 -15.74 -13.68
C ASP A 20 27.09 -14.54 -13.98
N THR A 21 27.67 -13.37 -14.22
CA THR A 21 26.94 -12.16 -14.59
C THR A 21 26.23 -12.30 -15.93
N SER A 22 26.89 -12.89 -16.91
CA SER A 22 26.37 -13.07 -18.27
C SER A 22 25.18 -14.02 -18.32
N ALA A 23 25.20 -15.10 -17.56
CA ALA A 23 24.09 -16.09 -17.53
C ALA A 23 22.85 -15.54 -16.83
N SER A 24 23.04 -14.80 -15.74
CA SER A 24 21.94 -14.15 -15.00
C SER A 24 21.31 -13.02 -15.82
N LEU A 25 22.11 -12.21 -16.50
CA LEU A 25 21.64 -11.16 -17.40
C LEU A 25 20.87 -11.70 -18.59
N LEU A 26 21.36 -12.78 -19.24
CA LEU A 26 20.69 -13.45 -20.35
C LEU A 26 19.36 -14.08 -19.91
N MET A 27 19.29 -14.63 -18.69
CA MET A 27 18.07 -15.19 -18.15
C MET A 27 17.02 -14.09 -17.88
N ILE A 28 17.43 -12.96 -17.32
CA ILE A 28 16.54 -11.82 -17.07
C ILE A 28 16.12 -11.16 -18.41
N GLU A 29 17.02 -11.01 -19.38
CA GLU A 29 16.67 -10.56 -20.72
C GLU A 29 15.67 -11.49 -21.40
N HIS A 30 15.84 -12.80 -21.28
CA HIS A 30 14.89 -13.78 -21.81
C HIS A 30 13.52 -13.68 -21.15
N ILE A 31 13.47 -13.44 -19.82
CA ILE A 31 12.24 -13.22 -19.07
C ILE A 31 11.55 -11.93 -19.53
N LEU A 32 12.29 -10.82 -19.66
CA LEU A 32 11.72 -9.52 -20.08
C LEU A 32 11.22 -9.52 -21.54
N ASN A 33 11.90 -10.27 -22.42
CA ASN A 33 11.54 -10.37 -23.85
C ASN A 33 10.60 -11.54 -24.16
N GLY A 34 10.27 -12.39 -23.18
CA GLY A 34 9.33 -13.51 -23.34
C GLY A 34 7.88 -13.05 -23.58
N PRO A 35 6.97 -13.98 -23.93
CA PRO A 35 5.58 -13.66 -24.19
C PRO A 35 4.94 -12.96 -22.99
N ARG A 36 4.06 -11.99 -23.26
CA ARG A 36 3.28 -11.31 -22.24
C ARG A 36 2.20 -12.27 -21.76
N HIS A 37 2.14 -12.51 -20.46
CA HIS A 37 1.01 -13.16 -19.82
C HIS A 37 0.11 -12.06 -19.24
N GLU A 38 -1.03 -11.85 -19.86
CA GLU A 38 -2.09 -11.00 -19.31
C GLU A 38 -3.05 -11.89 -18.52
N GLY A 39 -3.31 -11.53 -17.25
CA GLY A 39 -4.25 -12.27 -16.41
C GLY A 39 -4.26 -11.72 -14.97
N CYS A 40 -5.35 -11.98 -14.28
CA CYS A 40 -5.43 -11.79 -12.83
C CYS A 40 -4.98 -13.08 -12.15
N ARG A 41 -4.25 -12.97 -11.02
CA ARG A 41 -3.73 -14.10 -10.25
C ARG A 41 -4.53 -14.39 -8.99
N MET A 42 -5.30 -13.40 -8.55
CA MET A 42 -6.12 -13.49 -7.35
C MET A 42 -7.58 -13.69 -7.75
N ASP A 43 -8.29 -14.38 -6.90
CA ASP A 43 -9.73 -14.58 -7.05
C ASP A 43 -10.48 -13.26 -6.85
N GLU A 44 -11.69 -13.17 -7.39
CA GLU A 44 -12.58 -12.04 -7.16
C GLU A 44 -12.91 -11.97 -5.66
N GLY A 45 -12.84 -10.76 -5.07
CA GLY A 45 -13.03 -10.56 -3.63
C GLY A 45 -11.78 -10.80 -2.77
N ALA A 46 -10.67 -11.29 -3.31
CA ALA A 46 -9.46 -11.56 -2.54
C ALA A 46 -8.76 -10.30 -2.03
N ILE A 47 -8.99 -9.14 -2.66
CA ILE A 47 -8.46 -7.84 -2.20
C ILE A 47 -9.62 -6.92 -1.84
N LEU A 48 -9.63 -6.46 -0.59
CA LEU A 48 -10.61 -5.51 -0.09
C LEU A 48 -9.93 -4.16 0.22
N VAL A 49 -10.38 -3.11 -0.46
CA VAL A 49 -10.00 -1.72 -0.17
C VAL A 49 -11.06 -1.12 0.74
N ALA A 50 -10.71 -0.77 1.97
CA ALA A 50 -11.64 -0.29 2.98
C ALA A 50 -11.36 1.15 3.39
N GLY A 51 -12.34 2.03 3.29
CA GLY A 51 -12.32 3.41 3.77
C GLY A 51 -13.11 3.55 5.08
N VAL A 52 -12.49 4.10 6.12
CA VAL A 52 -13.13 4.27 7.44
C VAL A 52 -13.11 5.73 7.87
N GLY A 53 -14.30 6.30 8.10
CA GLY A 53 -14.49 7.72 8.37
C GLY A 53 -14.33 8.59 7.12
N GLY A 54 -14.79 9.86 7.14
CA GLY A 54 -14.91 10.68 5.95
C GLY A 54 -13.64 10.80 5.10
N ILE A 55 -12.46 11.01 5.71
CA ILE A 55 -11.18 11.06 4.98
C ILE A 55 -10.85 9.68 4.40
N GLY A 56 -11.01 8.61 5.19
CA GLY A 56 -10.74 7.25 4.75
C GLY A 56 -11.63 6.83 3.58
N CYS A 57 -12.93 7.14 3.63
CA CYS A 57 -13.87 6.88 2.54
C CYS A 57 -13.44 7.61 1.25
N THR A 58 -13.10 8.90 1.36
CA THR A 58 -12.64 9.68 0.21
C THR A 58 -11.35 9.11 -0.41
N TRP A 59 -10.40 8.67 0.41
CA TRP A 59 -9.16 8.07 -0.09
C TRP A 59 -9.40 6.71 -0.74
N ALA A 60 -10.21 5.86 -0.11
CA ALA A 60 -10.52 4.53 -0.60
C ALA A 60 -11.27 4.57 -1.93
N GLU A 61 -12.28 5.42 -2.06
CA GLU A 61 -13.03 5.63 -3.30
C GLU A 61 -12.08 6.06 -4.44
N ARG A 62 -11.24 7.07 -4.18
CA ARG A 62 -10.29 7.56 -5.19
C ARG A 62 -9.22 6.53 -5.56
N ALA A 63 -8.72 5.76 -4.61
CA ALA A 63 -7.76 4.71 -4.87
C ALA A 63 -8.41 3.57 -5.67
N HIS A 64 -9.60 3.15 -5.28
CA HIS A 64 -10.34 2.08 -5.92
C HIS A 64 -10.67 2.39 -7.39
N THR A 65 -10.94 3.64 -7.77
CA THR A 65 -11.17 3.99 -9.19
C THR A 65 -10.03 3.60 -10.12
N LYS A 66 -8.81 3.40 -9.60
CA LYS A 66 -7.63 2.98 -10.37
C LYS A 66 -7.41 1.47 -10.39
N CYS A 67 -8.10 0.71 -9.55
CA CYS A 67 -7.95 -0.74 -9.41
C CYS A 67 -9.28 -1.47 -9.22
N SER A 68 -10.39 -0.89 -9.70
CA SER A 68 -11.75 -1.40 -9.50
C SER A 68 -12.01 -2.80 -10.10
N GLU A 69 -11.20 -3.22 -11.06
CA GLU A 69 -11.28 -4.58 -11.63
C GLU A 69 -10.50 -5.63 -10.82
N LEU A 70 -9.76 -5.20 -9.79
CA LEU A 70 -8.82 -6.03 -9.04
C LEU A 70 -9.14 -6.12 -7.55
N ALA A 71 -10.02 -5.26 -7.05
CA ALA A 71 -10.32 -5.14 -5.63
C ALA A 71 -11.77 -4.71 -5.40
N ASP A 72 -12.36 -5.19 -4.32
CA ASP A 72 -13.65 -4.71 -3.83
C ASP A 72 -13.49 -3.45 -2.97
N LEU A 73 -14.56 -2.66 -2.86
CA LEU A 73 -14.59 -1.43 -2.06
C LEU A 73 -15.59 -1.53 -0.92
N LEU A 74 -15.10 -1.29 0.31
CA LEU A 74 -15.92 -1.16 1.53
C LEU A 74 -15.77 0.26 2.09
N LEU A 75 -16.87 0.94 2.33
CA LEU A 75 -16.90 2.25 2.97
C LEU A 75 -17.66 2.17 4.28
N ILE A 76 -17.07 2.70 5.35
CA ILE A 76 -17.62 2.66 6.71
C ILE A 76 -17.62 4.07 7.29
N ASP A 77 -18.79 4.63 7.54
CA ASP A 77 -18.92 5.90 8.26
C ASP A 77 -20.28 6.03 8.98
N ALA A 78 -20.39 7.00 9.85
CA ALA A 78 -21.66 7.43 10.47
C ALA A 78 -22.36 8.55 9.69
N ASP A 79 -21.73 9.11 8.66
CA ASP A 79 -22.27 10.15 7.79
C ASP A 79 -22.54 9.59 6.40
N GLU A 80 -23.81 9.56 5.99
CA GLU A 80 -24.21 9.11 4.64
C GLU A 80 -23.56 9.91 3.51
N ALA A 81 -23.20 11.17 3.76
CA ALA A 81 -22.52 12.00 2.76
C ALA A 81 -21.17 11.42 2.34
N SER A 82 -20.53 10.60 3.19
CA SER A 82 -19.28 9.92 2.89
C SER A 82 -19.40 8.83 1.82
N PHE A 83 -20.63 8.44 1.46
CA PHE A 83 -20.91 7.40 0.43
C PHE A 83 -21.42 8.01 -0.88
N ALA A 84 -21.53 9.33 -0.96
CA ALA A 84 -22.07 10.03 -2.13
C ALA A 84 -21.15 9.84 -3.35
N GLY A 85 -21.58 9.05 -4.32
CA GLY A 85 -20.82 8.75 -5.54
C GLY A 85 -20.27 7.33 -5.63
N ALA A 86 -20.26 6.58 -4.55
CA ALA A 86 -19.69 5.23 -4.45
C ALA A 86 -20.68 4.13 -4.87
N SER A 87 -21.18 4.17 -6.11
CA SER A 87 -22.24 3.24 -6.59
C SER A 87 -21.82 1.76 -6.68
N ALA A 88 -20.51 1.47 -6.64
CA ALA A 88 -19.95 0.10 -6.73
C ALA A 88 -19.34 -0.36 -5.39
N ALA A 89 -19.67 0.29 -4.27
CA ALA A 89 -19.11 -0.01 -2.96
C ALA A 89 -20.10 -0.75 -2.06
N HIS A 90 -19.56 -1.59 -1.18
CA HIS A 90 -20.29 -2.00 0.01
C HIS A 90 -20.23 -0.86 1.03
N CYS A 91 -21.37 -0.34 1.44
CA CYS A 91 -21.46 0.78 2.37
C CYS A 91 -22.04 0.32 3.70
N LEU A 92 -21.30 0.53 4.78
CA LEU A 92 -21.75 0.28 6.14
C LEU A 92 -21.96 1.60 6.88
N HIS A 93 -23.22 1.98 7.02
CA HIS A 93 -23.63 3.17 7.77
C HIS A 93 -23.78 2.87 9.24
N LEU A 94 -22.95 3.46 10.08
CA LEU A 94 -22.87 3.22 11.52
C LEU A 94 -23.56 4.33 12.36
N ASP A 95 -24.69 4.85 11.91
CA ASP A 95 -25.49 5.78 12.69
C ASP A 95 -26.55 5.04 13.54
N ALA A 96 -26.29 4.90 14.83
CA ALA A 96 -27.16 4.19 15.76
C ALA A 96 -28.41 4.99 16.22
N GLY A 97 -28.65 6.16 15.69
CA GLY A 97 -29.75 7.02 16.19
C GLY A 97 -30.45 7.84 15.12
N GLY A 98 -29.95 7.90 13.91
CA GLY A 98 -30.51 8.73 12.82
C GLY A 98 -30.47 10.22 13.12
N ASP A 99 -29.66 10.65 14.12
CA ASP A 99 -29.58 12.06 14.53
C ASP A 99 -28.41 12.81 13.86
N GLY A 100 -27.67 12.16 12.96
CA GLY A 100 -26.56 12.71 12.17
C GLY A 100 -25.36 13.19 13.00
N ARG A 101 -25.29 12.82 14.28
CA ARG A 101 -24.22 13.28 15.19
C ARG A 101 -22.94 12.46 15.11
N GLY A 102 -22.92 11.41 14.31
CA GLY A 102 -21.78 10.53 14.18
C GLY A 102 -21.34 9.95 15.52
N THR A 103 -20.05 9.78 15.72
CA THR A 103 -19.47 9.23 16.97
C THR A 103 -18.86 10.32 17.86
N ALA A 104 -19.07 11.60 17.56
CA ALA A 104 -18.67 12.76 18.37
C ALA A 104 -17.21 12.69 18.90
N ALA A 105 -16.27 12.21 18.06
CA ALA A 105 -14.86 12.00 18.41
C ALA A 105 -14.64 10.99 19.58
N LEU A 106 -15.52 10.00 19.72
CA LEU A 106 -15.43 8.92 20.69
C LEU A 106 -15.04 7.60 19.99
N PRO A 107 -13.76 7.21 19.95
CA PRO A 107 -13.29 5.98 19.26
C PRO A 107 -13.96 4.71 19.78
N ALA A 108 -14.12 4.57 21.11
CA ALA A 108 -14.76 3.39 21.70
C ALA A 108 -16.21 3.19 21.22
N LEU A 109 -16.97 4.28 21.01
CA LEU A 109 -18.32 4.21 20.47
C LEU A 109 -18.31 3.75 19.00
N ALA A 110 -17.36 4.22 18.20
CA ALA A 110 -17.21 3.79 16.81
C ALA A 110 -16.85 2.32 16.69
N ALA A 111 -15.92 1.83 17.51
CA ALA A 111 -15.55 0.42 17.57
C ALA A 111 -16.74 -0.46 17.95
N HIS A 112 -17.52 -0.05 18.97
CA HIS A 112 -18.72 -0.78 19.39
C HIS A 112 -19.76 -0.86 18.28
N ARG A 113 -20.05 0.27 17.60
CA ARG A 113 -21.01 0.29 16.49
C ARG A 113 -20.58 -0.62 15.33
N LEU A 114 -19.26 -0.71 15.04
CA LEU A 114 -18.77 -1.62 14.02
C LEU A 114 -19.00 -3.09 14.42
N ARG A 115 -18.73 -3.45 15.68
CA ARG A 115 -19.03 -4.81 16.18
C ARG A 115 -20.50 -5.15 16.07
N ASP A 116 -21.39 -4.22 16.38
CA ASP A 116 -22.83 -4.43 16.25
C ASP A 116 -23.27 -4.61 14.79
N GLY A 117 -22.54 -4.02 13.84
CA GLY A 117 -22.80 -4.13 12.40
C GLY A 117 -21.96 -5.19 11.67
N ILE A 118 -21.22 -6.03 12.39
CA ILE A 118 -20.23 -6.95 11.80
C ILE A 118 -20.82 -7.92 10.78
N ASP A 119 -22.06 -8.38 10.98
CA ASP A 119 -22.70 -9.34 10.08
C ASP A 119 -22.76 -8.84 8.62
N SER A 120 -22.74 -7.52 8.42
CA SER A 120 -22.72 -6.89 7.09
C SER A 120 -21.33 -6.91 6.43
N VAL A 121 -20.26 -7.06 7.21
CA VAL A 121 -18.87 -6.99 6.76
C VAL A 121 -18.21 -8.37 6.75
N ALA A 122 -18.63 -9.26 7.64
CA ALA A 122 -18.07 -10.61 7.79
C ALA A 122 -17.89 -11.37 6.47
N PRO A 123 -18.88 -11.42 5.55
CA PRO A 123 -18.71 -12.12 4.28
C PRO A 123 -17.60 -11.58 3.39
N LEU A 124 -17.34 -10.27 3.47
CA LEU A 124 -16.25 -9.62 2.71
C LEU A 124 -14.89 -10.00 3.31
N LEU A 125 -14.77 -10.05 4.63
CA LEU A 125 -13.55 -10.44 5.32
C LEU A 125 -13.23 -11.94 5.15
N GLU A 126 -14.26 -12.79 5.08
CA GLU A 126 -14.09 -14.24 4.83
C GLU A 126 -13.54 -14.53 3.41
N GLN A 127 -13.81 -13.66 2.43
CA GLN A 127 -13.30 -13.79 1.07
C GLN A 127 -11.93 -13.13 0.88
N ALA A 128 -11.62 -12.10 1.68
CA ALA A 128 -10.42 -11.30 1.49
C ALA A 128 -9.17 -12.02 2.00
N GLU A 129 -8.14 -12.05 1.18
CA GLU A 129 -6.77 -12.43 1.56
C GLU A 129 -5.95 -11.20 1.97
N LEU A 130 -6.28 -10.03 1.41
CA LEU A 130 -5.65 -8.73 1.69
C LEU A 130 -6.71 -7.67 1.95
N VAL A 131 -6.59 -6.98 3.09
CA VAL A 131 -7.41 -5.81 3.44
C VAL A 131 -6.53 -4.57 3.53
N VAL A 132 -6.81 -3.56 2.70
CA VAL A 132 -6.13 -2.27 2.71
C VAL A 132 -7.05 -1.25 3.37
N ILE A 133 -6.78 -0.89 4.62
CA ILE A 133 -7.59 0.03 5.41
C ILE A 133 -7.05 1.45 5.27
N MET A 134 -7.89 2.39 4.84
CA MET A 134 -7.56 3.81 4.78
C MET A 134 -8.38 4.59 5.79
N THR A 135 -7.72 5.43 6.56
CA THR A 135 -8.37 6.19 7.62
C THR A 135 -7.68 7.51 7.92
N GLY A 136 -8.45 8.49 8.41
CA GLY A 136 -7.93 9.70 9.04
C GLY A 136 -8.12 9.62 10.55
N LEU A 137 -7.02 9.59 11.30
CA LEU A 137 -7.06 9.50 12.76
C LEU A 137 -7.39 10.83 13.44
N GLY A 138 -7.78 10.76 14.70
CA GLY A 138 -8.14 11.94 15.51
C GLY A 138 -9.63 12.27 15.52
N GLY A 139 -10.46 11.50 14.81
CA GLY A 139 -11.92 11.50 14.91
C GLY A 139 -12.43 10.23 15.60
N GLY A 140 -13.74 10.11 15.82
CA GLY A 140 -14.32 8.90 16.41
C GLY A 140 -14.30 7.74 15.45
N MET A 141 -14.90 7.89 14.27
CA MET A 141 -15.00 6.82 13.27
C MET A 141 -13.63 6.36 12.80
N GLY A 142 -12.81 7.25 12.25
CA GLY A 142 -11.49 6.90 11.74
C GLY A 142 -10.56 6.30 12.79
N SER A 143 -10.67 6.69 14.07
CA SER A 143 -9.79 6.16 15.12
C SER A 143 -10.29 4.86 15.75
N GLY A 144 -11.61 4.70 15.90
CA GLY A 144 -12.18 3.54 16.59
C GLY A 144 -12.55 2.41 15.64
N ALA A 145 -13.35 2.70 14.61
CA ALA A 145 -13.81 1.68 13.69
C ALA A 145 -12.67 1.12 12.82
N SER A 146 -11.61 1.89 12.50
CA SER A 146 -10.49 1.36 11.72
C SER A 146 -9.65 0.34 12.48
N ALA A 147 -9.39 0.61 13.77
CA ALA A 147 -8.66 -0.35 14.62
C ALA A 147 -9.47 -1.63 14.83
N GLU A 148 -10.79 -1.49 14.99
CA GLU A 148 -11.70 -2.63 15.10
C GLU A 148 -11.77 -3.45 13.81
N LEU A 149 -11.89 -2.80 12.65
CA LEU A 149 -11.86 -3.48 11.36
C LEU A 149 -10.53 -4.22 11.15
N ALA A 150 -9.43 -3.61 11.55
CA ALA A 150 -8.12 -4.25 11.46
C ALA A 150 -8.05 -5.52 12.33
N SER A 151 -8.57 -5.46 13.56
CA SER A 151 -8.66 -6.63 14.46
C SER A 151 -9.49 -7.75 13.84
N LEU A 152 -10.67 -7.43 13.32
CA LEU A 152 -11.55 -8.39 12.69
C LEU A 152 -10.95 -9.03 11.43
N ALA A 153 -10.27 -8.22 10.60
CA ALA A 153 -9.56 -8.73 9.43
C ALA A 153 -8.38 -9.63 9.82
N TYR A 154 -7.64 -9.25 10.86
CA TYR A 154 -6.52 -10.03 11.39
C TYR A 154 -7.01 -11.38 11.95
N GLU A 155 -8.12 -11.40 12.68
CA GLU A 155 -8.76 -12.63 13.21
C GLU A 155 -9.26 -13.57 12.09
N ASN A 156 -9.54 -13.03 10.90
CA ASN A 156 -9.90 -13.80 9.70
C ASN A 156 -8.70 -14.20 8.84
N ASP A 157 -7.47 -14.16 9.38
CA ASP A 157 -6.22 -14.49 8.66
C ASP A 157 -5.91 -13.60 7.43
N CYS A 158 -6.62 -12.49 7.27
CA CYS A 158 -6.32 -11.52 6.21
C CYS A 158 -4.95 -10.87 6.44
N LEU A 159 -4.25 -10.57 5.37
CA LEU A 159 -3.13 -9.65 5.43
C LEU A 159 -3.67 -8.23 5.56
N VAL A 160 -3.30 -7.50 6.61
CA VAL A 160 -3.82 -6.17 6.89
C VAL A 160 -2.75 -5.11 6.65
N ILE A 161 -3.05 -4.16 5.76
CA ILE A 161 -2.23 -2.97 5.49
C ILE A 161 -3.08 -1.74 5.83
N ALA A 162 -2.63 -0.94 6.79
CA ALA A 162 -3.30 0.29 7.18
C ALA A 162 -2.59 1.53 6.65
N ILE A 163 -3.34 2.48 6.10
CA ILE A 163 -2.87 3.80 5.67
C ILE A 163 -3.56 4.83 6.57
N ALA A 164 -2.82 5.32 7.55
CA ALA A 164 -3.34 6.15 8.63
C ALA A 164 -2.89 7.61 8.50
N GLY A 165 -3.82 8.50 8.20
CA GLY A 165 -3.59 9.94 8.18
C GLY A 165 -3.51 10.52 9.59
N LEU A 166 -2.36 11.07 9.96
CA LEU A 166 -2.16 11.73 11.23
C LEU A 166 -2.67 13.16 11.17
N PRO A 167 -3.42 13.64 12.20
CA PRO A 167 -3.99 14.98 12.21
C PRO A 167 -2.92 16.05 12.19
N PHE A 168 -3.29 17.26 11.75
CA PHE A 168 -2.42 18.43 11.80
C PHE A 168 -2.00 18.74 13.24
N ALA A 169 -0.72 19.12 13.44
CA ALA A 169 -0.15 19.44 14.76
C ALA A 169 -0.90 20.57 15.50
N GLU A 170 -1.57 21.45 14.76
CA GLU A 170 -2.40 22.54 15.28
C GLU A 170 -3.71 22.05 15.93
N GLN A 171 -4.00 20.75 15.87
CA GLN A 171 -5.21 20.12 16.41
C GLN A 171 -4.89 19.21 17.61
N PRO A 172 -4.49 19.74 18.77
CA PRO A 172 -3.92 18.97 19.88
C PRO A 172 -4.85 17.87 20.40
N LEU A 173 -6.16 18.13 20.45
CA LEU A 173 -7.14 17.13 20.88
C LEU A 173 -7.20 15.93 19.90
N ARG A 174 -7.17 16.20 18.61
CA ARG A 174 -7.14 15.16 17.59
C ARG A 174 -5.82 14.38 17.62
N CYS A 175 -4.69 15.06 17.85
CA CYS A 175 -3.38 14.41 18.00
C CYS A 175 -3.39 13.41 19.16
N LYS A 176 -3.95 13.81 20.32
CA LYS A 176 -4.05 12.92 21.48
C LYS A 176 -4.92 11.68 21.21
N ILE A 177 -6.02 11.82 20.48
CA ILE A 177 -6.85 10.69 20.07
C ILE A 177 -6.07 9.79 19.09
N ALA A 178 -5.38 10.40 18.14
CA ALA A 178 -4.61 9.68 17.13
C ALA A 178 -3.45 8.87 17.72
N GLU A 179 -2.75 9.38 18.76
CA GLU A 179 -1.67 8.68 19.46
C GLU A 179 -2.10 7.32 20.02
N THR A 180 -3.30 7.24 20.60
CA THR A 180 -3.84 5.96 21.11
C THR A 180 -4.35 5.08 19.96
N ALA A 181 -5.01 5.69 18.98
CA ALA A 181 -5.59 4.95 17.87
C ALA A 181 -4.54 4.32 16.95
N ILE A 182 -3.41 5.01 16.72
CA ILE A 182 -2.34 4.48 15.88
C ILE A 182 -1.70 3.23 16.51
N GLN A 183 -1.55 3.18 17.83
CA GLN A 183 -1.03 2.01 18.52
C GLN A 183 -1.94 0.80 18.34
N ALA A 184 -3.25 0.97 18.56
CA ALA A 184 -4.22 -0.09 18.36
C ALA A 184 -4.31 -0.56 16.90
N LEU A 185 -4.11 0.35 15.94
CA LEU A 185 -4.10 0.01 14.53
C LEU A 185 -2.82 -0.76 14.14
N GLU A 186 -1.66 -0.38 14.70
CA GLU A 186 -0.39 -1.07 14.49
C GLU A 186 -0.38 -2.48 15.06
N GLU A 187 -0.96 -2.68 16.24
CA GLU A 187 -1.07 -3.99 16.88
C GLU A 187 -1.89 -5.00 16.05
N ASN A 188 -2.83 -4.50 15.24
CA ASN A 188 -3.74 -5.31 14.41
C ASN A 188 -3.45 -5.19 12.90
N SER A 189 -2.31 -4.63 12.51
CA SER A 189 -1.90 -4.49 11.11
C SER A 189 -0.53 -5.10 10.88
N HIS A 190 -0.36 -5.76 9.75
CA HIS A 190 0.94 -6.26 9.32
C HIS A 190 1.87 -5.13 8.83
N VAL A 191 1.27 -4.10 8.23
CA VAL A 191 1.94 -2.88 7.79
C VAL A 191 1.07 -1.69 8.16
N CYS A 192 1.61 -0.72 8.89
CA CYS A 192 0.93 0.53 9.19
C CYS A 192 1.71 1.72 8.63
N ILE A 193 1.12 2.40 7.66
CA ILE A 193 1.70 3.53 6.93
C ILE A 193 1.19 4.82 7.57
N ARG A 194 2.07 5.52 8.27
CA ARG A 194 1.77 6.78 8.91
C ARG A 194 1.92 7.95 7.93
N VAL A 195 0.81 8.54 7.52
CA VAL A 195 0.78 9.67 6.58
C VAL A 195 0.68 10.99 7.36
N SER A 196 1.64 11.88 7.19
CA SER A 196 1.56 13.24 7.74
C SER A 196 0.62 14.11 6.89
N MET A 197 -0.43 14.64 7.51
CA MET A 197 -1.36 15.54 6.81
C MET A 197 -0.68 16.86 6.39
N GLU A 198 0.32 17.35 7.12
CA GLU A 198 1.11 18.52 6.73
C GLU A 198 1.87 18.26 5.44
N ARG A 199 2.58 17.12 5.36
CA ARG A 199 3.35 16.73 4.17
C ARG A 199 2.43 16.45 2.99
N LEU A 200 1.30 15.80 3.24
CA LEU A 200 0.29 15.53 2.21
C LEU A 200 -0.30 16.84 1.67
N ALA A 201 -0.63 17.80 2.54
CA ALA A 201 -1.11 19.12 2.15
C ALA A 201 -0.05 19.94 1.39
N TRP A 202 1.22 19.81 1.79
CA TRP A 202 2.33 20.43 1.05
C TRP A 202 2.46 19.81 -0.35
N GLN A 203 2.41 18.48 -0.46
CA GLN A 203 2.49 17.78 -1.73
C GLN A 203 1.31 18.12 -2.66
N ALA A 204 0.09 18.19 -2.11
CA ALA A 204 -1.12 18.55 -2.84
C ALA A 204 -1.01 19.92 -3.51
N ARG A 205 -0.48 20.93 -2.79
CA ARG A 205 -0.26 22.27 -3.35
C ARG A 205 0.71 22.27 -4.55
N HIS A 206 1.70 21.36 -4.54
CA HIS A 206 2.66 21.24 -5.63
C HIS A 206 2.15 20.44 -6.84
N ARG A 207 1.09 19.63 -6.61
CA ARG A 207 0.42 18.85 -7.65
C ARG A 207 -0.87 19.52 -8.17
N ASP A 208 -1.22 20.70 -7.64
CA ASP A 208 -2.50 21.40 -7.90
C ASP A 208 -3.71 20.50 -7.60
N ASP A 209 -3.66 19.81 -6.44
CA ASP A 209 -4.67 18.85 -5.98
C ASP A 209 -5.13 19.17 -4.55
N ASP A 210 -6.19 18.51 -4.06
CA ASP A 210 -6.67 18.63 -2.68
C ASP A 210 -6.08 17.50 -1.82
N TRP A 211 -5.48 17.84 -0.70
CA TRP A 211 -4.95 16.89 0.26
C TRP A 211 -6.03 15.94 0.82
N ARG A 212 -7.30 16.39 0.88
CA ARG A 212 -8.44 15.57 1.32
C ARG A 212 -8.67 14.37 0.42
N THR A 213 -8.28 14.46 -0.84
CA THR A 213 -8.37 13.38 -1.82
C THR A 213 -7.14 12.47 -1.85
N GLY A 214 -6.20 12.66 -0.92
CA GLY A 214 -4.95 11.90 -0.86
C GLY A 214 -3.86 12.41 -1.82
N SER A 215 -4.03 13.62 -2.41
CA SER A 215 -3.04 14.26 -3.29
C SER A 215 -2.58 13.37 -4.47
N GLY A 216 -3.44 12.46 -4.96
CA GLY A 216 -3.08 11.47 -5.97
C GLY A 216 -2.08 10.40 -5.49
N TRP A 217 -1.28 10.71 -4.47
CA TRP A 217 -0.24 9.80 -3.94
C TRP A 217 -0.83 8.55 -3.29
N ILE A 218 -1.89 8.67 -2.50
CA ILE A 218 -2.59 7.53 -1.88
C ILE A 218 -3.10 6.58 -2.97
N GLY A 219 -3.70 7.12 -4.02
CA GLY A 219 -4.19 6.33 -5.15
C GLY A 219 -3.06 5.61 -5.89
N GLU A 220 -1.92 6.26 -6.12
CA GLU A 220 -0.73 5.65 -6.73
C GLU A 220 -0.16 4.52 -5.87
N LEU A 221 -0.15 4.71 -4.55
CA LEU A 221 0.33 3.73 -3.58
C LEU A 221 -0.51 2.45 -3.61
N VAL A 222 -1.84 2.61 -3.51
CA VAL A 222 -2.77 1.48 -3.46
C VAL A 222 -2.87 0.77 -4.81
N GLU A 223 -3.00 1.53 -5.91
CA GLU A 223 -2.95 0.97 -7.26
C GLU A 223 -1.68 0.15 -7.48
N GLY A 224 -0.52 0.72 -7.09
CA GLY A 224 0.76 0.04 -7.23
C GLY A 224 0.82 -1.27 -6.45
N LEU A 225 0.35 -1.28 -5.20
CA LEU A 225 0.29 -2.48 -4.36
C LEU A 225 -0.65 -3.53 -4.94
N VAL A 226 -1.91 -3.15 -5.21
CA VAL A 226 -2.94 -4.06 -5.75
C VAL A 226 -2.50 -4.66 -7.08
N THR A 227 -2.00 -3.82 -7.98
CA THR A 227 -1.50 -4.28 -9.29
C THR A 227 -0.32 -5.24 -9.16
N THR A 228 0.60 -4.98 -8.23
CA THR A 228 1.76 -5.84 -7.96
C THR A 228 1.34 -7.25 -7.57
N LEU A 229 0.33 -7.38 -6.73
CA LEU A 229 -0.13 -8.66 -6.19
C LEU A 229 -1.11 -9.37 -7.11
N ALA A 230 -2.03 -8.63 -7.76
CA ALA A 230 -3.11 -9.21 -8.55
C ALA A 230 -2.72 -9.50 -10.00
N LYS A 231 -1.92 -8.64 -10.65
CA LYS A 231 -1.59 -8.80 -12.07
C LYS A 231 -0.33 -9.61 -12.30
N VAL A 232 -0.33 -10.42 -13.36
CA VAL A 232 0.84 -11.19 -13.79
C VAL A 232 1.90 -10.25 -14.37
N GLY A 233 3.15 -10.41 -13.91
CA GLY A 233 4.32 -9.68 -14.37
C GLY A 233 5.34 -10.60 -15.08
N LYS A 234 6.47 -10.05 -15.49
CA LYS A 234 7.63 -10.80 -16.00
C LYS A 234 8.34 -11.57 -14.88
N ILE A 235 8.47 -10.92 -13.73
CA ILE A 235 8.89 -11.54 -12.47
C ILE A 235 7.76 -11.24 -11.49
N ASN A 236 7.10 -12.29 -11.04
CA ASN A 236 5.90 -12.16 -10.21
C ASN A 236 6.24 -12.04 -8.72
N LEU A 237 5.49 -11.20 -8.04
CA LEU A 237 5.39 -11.16 -6.60
C LEU A 237 3.99 -11.61 -6.17
N ASP A 238 3.88 -12.25 -5.02
CA ASP A 238 2.61 -12.71 -4.47
C ASP A 238 2.46 -12.38 -2.97
N LEU A 239 1.33 -12.75 -2.39
CA LEU A 239 1.06 -12.51 -0.97
C LEU A 239 2.02 -13.26 -0.05
N MET A 240 2.57 -14.42 -0.48
CA MET A 240 3.53 -15.16 0.32
C MET A 240 4.89 -14.45 0.35
N ASP A 241 5.28 -13.79 -0.76
CA ASP A 241 6.46 -12.93 -0.79
C ASP A 241 6.29 -11.74 0.16
N LEU A 242 5.12 -11.10 0.12
CA LEU A 242 4.79 -10.01 1.02
C LEU A 242 4.80 -10.47 2.48
N ARG A 243 4.13 -11.59 2.83
CA ARG A 243 4.18 -12.18 4.19
C ARG A 243 5.60 -12.49 4.63
N THR A 244 6.43 -13.00 3.74
CA THR A 244 7.85 -13.31 4.04
C THR A 244 8.64 -12.06 4.41
N VAL A 245 8.40 -10.95 3.73
CA VAL A 245 9.08 -9.68 3.99
C VAL A 245 8.60 -9.06 5.30
N ILE A 246 7.28 -8.97 5.51
CA ILE A 246 6.71 -8.28 6.68
C ILE A 246 6.77 -9.08 7.98
N ASN A 247 6.96 -10.40 7.93
CA ASN A 247 7.09 -11.26 9.10
C ASN A 247 8.47 -11.10 9.78
N ARG A 248 8.86 -9.84 10.07
CA ARG A 248 10.11 -9.48 10.72
C ARG A 248 9.83 -8.57 11.90
N PRO A 249 10.61 -8.69 13.00
CA PRO A 249 10.49 -7.74 14.10
C PRO A 249 10.78 -6.31 13.65
N GLY A 250 10.00 -5.36 14.11
CA GLY A 250 10.11 -3.94 13.78
C GLY A 250 8.96 -3.46 12.89
N ASN A 251 8.99 -2.19 12.55
CA ASN A 251 7.96 -1.56 11.73
C ASN A 251 8.13 -1.92 10.25
N ALA A 252 7.03 -1.86 9.52
CA ALA A 252 7.01 -1.99 8.07
C ALA A 252 6.30 -0.79 7.44
N THR A 253 6.74 -0.39 6.26
CA THR A 253 6.11 0.68 5.49
C THR A 253 6.07 0.36 4.00
N LEU A 254 5.22 1.08 3.28
CA LEU A 254 5.06 0.98 1.83
C LEU A 254 5.41 2.33 1.19
N ILE A 255 6.14 2.28 0.09
CA ILE A 255 6.64 3.46 -0.62
C ILE A 255 6.32 3.32 -2.10
N VAL A 256 5.95 4.43 -2.73
CA VAL A 256 5.77 4.51 -4.18
C VAL A 256 6.54 5.69 -4.76
N GLY A 257 7.15 5.49 -5.90
CA GLY A 257 7.77 6.56 -6.70
C GLY A 257 7.55 6.32 -8.18
N THR A 258 7.27 7.38 -8.91
CA THR A 258 7.07 7.34 -10.36
C THR A 258 8.01 8.31 -11.05
N GLY A 259 8.57 7.91 -12.18
CA GLY A 259 9.45 8.71 -13.02
C GLY A 259 9.32 8.34 -14.49
N THR A 260 10.27 8.78 -15.30
CA THR A 260 10.30 8.54 -16.74
C THR A 260 11.48 7.61 -17.10
N THR A 261 11.37 6.90 -18.24
CA THR A 261 12.42 5.96 -18.69
C THR A 261 13.73 6.66 -19.05
N ASP A 262 13.70 7.95 -19.40
CA ASP A 262 14.90 8.76 -19.65
C ASP A 262 15.60 9.24 -18.35
N ARG A 263 14.93 9.16 -17.21
CA ARG A 263 15.46 9.57 -15.90
C ARG A 263 15.12 8.58 -14.80
N PRO A 264 15.56 7.31 -14.90
CA PRO A 264 15.26 6.26 -13.90
C PRO A 264 15.86 6.60 -12.52
N ASP A 265 16.96 7.37 -12.48
CA ASP A 265 17.59 7.90 -11.28
C ASP A 265 16.62 8.70 -10.38
N LYS A 266 15.62 9.36 -10.97
CA LYS A 266 14.66 10.17 -10.23
C LYS A 266 13.54 9.39 -9.54
N VAL A 267 13.27 8.17 -9.97
CA VAL A 267 12.18 7.33 -9.42
C VAL A 267 12.34 7.14 -7.91
N VAL A 268 13.54 6.79 -7.46
CA VAL A 268 13.86 6.63 -6.03
C VAL A 268 13.79 7.97 -5.29
N GLY A 269 14.25 9.05 -5.92
CA GLY A 269 14.13 10.40 -5.37
C GLY A 269 12.68 10.84 -5.15
N GLU A 270 11.78 10.50 -6.08
CA GLU A 270 10.34 10.76 -5.93
C GLU A 270 9.72 9.89 -4.84
N ALA A 271 10.11 8.61 -4.74
CA ALA A 271 9.67 7.74 -3.66
C ALA A 271 10.04 8.29 -2.27
N ARG A 272 11.21 8.91 -2.13
CA ARG A 272 11.66 9.55 -0.89
C ARG A 272 10.92 10.85 -0.54
N LYS A 273 10.17 11.43 -1.46
CA LYS A 273 9.30 12.61 -1.20
C LYS A 273 7.92 12.22 -0.68
N SER A 274 7.69 10.95 -0.36
CA SER A 274 6.43 10.44 0.19
C SER A 274 5.97 11.25 1.40
N PRO A 275 4.66 11.47 1.59
CA PRO A 275 4.12 12.23 2.71
C PRO A 275 4.09 11.43 4.03
N LEU A 276 5.00 10.48 4.19
CA LEU A 276 5.13 9.66 5.39
C LEU A 276 5.68 10.46 6.56
N SER A 277 5.18 10.21 7.77
CA SER A 277 5.63 10.91 8.98
C SER A 277 7.06 10.50 9.35
N ASP A 278 7.37 9.22 9.23
CA ASP A 278 8.63 8.61 9.64
C ASP A 278 9.24 7.77 8.52
N LEU A 279 9.68 8.45 7.44
CA LEU A 279 10.33 7.76 6.35
C LEU A 279 11.82 7.52 6.67
N ARG A 280 12.11 6.40 7.28
CA ARG A 280 13.46 5.84 7.40
C ARG A 280 13.46 4.45 6.82
N VAL A 281 14.16 4.24 5.74
CA VAL A 281 14.35 2.91 5.12
C VAL A 281 15.75 2.38 5.38
N ASP A 282 16.63 3.24 5.88
CA ASP A 282 18.00 2.88 6.24
C ASP A 282 17.97 1.83 7.36
N GLY A 283 18.63 0.71 7.15
CA GLY A 283 18.64 -0.38 8.11
C GLY A 283 17.48 -1.37 8.00
N ALA A 284 16.58 -1.22 7.04
CA ALA A 284 15.54 -2.22 6.75
C ALA A 284 16.14 -3.59 6.46
N LYS A 285 15.58 -4.65 7.08
CA LYS A 285 16.07 -6.02 6.98
C LYS A 285 15.29 -6.89 5.99
N GLY A 286 14.13 -6.43 5.57
CA GLY A 286 13.30 -7.05 4.54
C GLY A 286 12.82 -6.03 3.53
N CYS A 287 12.83 -6.39 2.25
CA CYS A 287 12.35 -5.53 1.17
C CYS A 287 11.68 -6.38 0.08
N MET A 288 10.45 -6.02 -0.27
CA MET A 288 9.81 -6.46 -1.49
C MET A 288 9.75 -5.26 -2.42
N ILE A 289 10.32 -5.37 -3.60
CA ILE A 289 10.40 -4.29 -4.58
C ILE A 289 9.78 -4.72 -5.91
N GLN A 290 8.81 -3.97 -6.39
CA GLN A 290 8.25 -4.11 -7.73
C GLN A 290 8.64 -2.91 -8.57
N VAL A 291 9.23 -3.17 -9.74
CA VAL A 291 9.46 -2.15 -10.76
C VAL A 291 8.52 -2.42 -11.94
N GLU A 292 7.71 -1.44 -12.26
CA GLU A 292 6.79 -1.47 -13.38
C GLU A 292 7.17 -0.40 -14.39
N GLY A 293 7.16 -0.75 -15.67
CA GLY A 293 7.45 0.21 -16.74
C GLY A 293 6.73 -0.11 -18.03
N GLY A 294 6.92 0.72 -19.04
CA GLY A 294 6.43 0.48 -20.39
C GLY A 294 7.22 -0.60 -21.13
N PRO A 295 6.80 -0.94 -22.37
CA PRO A 295 7.56 -1.84 -23.24
C PRO A 295 8.96 -1.34 -23.60
N ASP A 296 9.20 -0.05 -23.38
CA ASP A 296 10.46 0.67 -23.55
C ASP A 296 11.38 0.57 -22.31
N MET A 297 10.89 0.02 -21.19
CA MET A 297 11.73 -0.25 -20.03
C MET A 297 12.74 -1.37 -20.34
N THR A 298 14.01 -1.05 -20.13
CA THR A 298 15.13 -1.98 -20.33
C THR A 298 15.59 -2.60 -19.02
N LEU A 299 16.38 -3.67 -19.11
CA LEU A 299 17.05 -4.25 -17.95
C LEU A 299 17.98 -3.25 -17.24
N ALA A 300 18.63 -2.37 -18.00
CA ALA A 300 19.46 -1.31 -17.42
C ALA A 300 18.65 -0.36 -16.53
N HIS A 301 17.46 0.05 -16.98
CA HIS A 301 16.55 0.88 -16.18
C HIS A 301 16.10 0.15 -14.90
N LEU A 302 15.76 -1.13 -15.00
CA LEU A 302 15.39 -1.97 -13.86
C LEU A 302 16.51 -2.03 -12.82
N ASN A 303 17.74 -2.32 -13.26
CA ASN A 303 18.90 -2.41 -12.39
C ASN A 303 19.22 -1.07 -11.74
N GLU A 304 19.21 0.02 -12.48
CA GLU A 304 19.50 1.35 -11.97
C GLU A 304 18.52 1.77 -10.85
N VAL A 305 17.21 1.55 -11.05
CA VAL A 305 16.20 1.85 -10.03
C VAL A 305 16.38 0.95 -8.80
N THR A 306 16.60 -0.35 -9.02
CA THR A 306 16.74 -1.32 -7.93
C THR A 306 18.00 -1.05 -7.10
N GLU A 307 19.15 -0.87 -7.74
CA GLU A 307 20.42 -0.56 -7.05
C GLU A 307 20.33 0.75 -6.27
N ALA A 308 19.78 1.81 -6.87
CA ALA A 308 19.61 3.10 -6.21
C ALA A 308 18.73 3.00 -4.95
N PHE A 309 17.73 2.11 -4.95
CA PHE A 309 16.87 1.88 -3.78
C PHE A 309 17.57 0.99 -2.75
N VAL A 310 18.04 -0.18 -3.16
CA VAL A 310 18.62 -1.21 -2.29
C VAL A 310 19.91 -0.76 -1.61
N SER A 311 20.71 0.09 -2.25
CA SER A 311 21.94 0.63 -1.68
C SER A 311 21.75 1.39 -0.35
N SER A 312 20.53 1.84 -0.07
CA SER A 312 20.18 2.54 1.19
C SER A 312 19.71 1.60 2.30
N LEU A 313 19.49 0.32 2.02
CA LEU A 313 19.02 -0.66 2.98
C LEU A 313 20.18 -1.28 3.77
N ASP A 314 19.85 -2.07 4.80
CA ASP A 314 20.85 -2.85 5.54
C ASP A 314 21.62 -3.80 4.58
N PRO A 315 22.95 -3.96 4.74
CA PRO A 315 23.75 -4.92 3.97
C PRO A 315 23.20 -6.35 3.95
N ASP A 316 22.56 -6.78 5.03
CA ASP A 316 21.98 -8.11 5.18
C ASP A 316 20.46 -8.14 4.84
N CYS A 317 19.94 -7.07 4.25
CA CYS A 317 18.53 -6.98 3.86
C CYS A 317 18.18 -8.09 2.86
N GLN A 318 17.13 -8.87 3.18
CA GLN A 318 16.56 -9.81 2.22
C GLN A 318 15.69 -9.05 1.23
N VAL A 319 16.07 -9.07 -0.04
CA VAL A 319 15.35 -8.41 -1.11
C VAL A 319 14.63 -9.41 -1.99
N ILE A 320 13.32 -9.25 -2.19
CA ILE A 320 12.51 -9.98 -3.16
C ILE A 320 12.10 -8.98 -4.24
N MET A 321 12.42 -9.26 -5.50
CA MET A 321 12.19 -8.34 -6.61
C MET A 321 11.19 -8.90 -7.61
N GLY A 322 10.29 -8.03 -8.06
CA GLY A 322 9.40 -8.26 -9.18
C GLY A 322 9.57 -7.23 -10.30
N ALA A 323 9.19 -7.60 -11.50
CA ALA A 323 9.20 -6.72 -12.65
C ALA A 323 7.97 -6.93 -13.54
N ARG A 324 7.32 -5.84 -13.94
CA ARG A 324 6.16 -5.87 -14.83
C ARG A 324 6.31 -4.85 -15.96
N ALA A 325 5.91 -5.26 -17.17
CA ALA A 325 5.78 -4.36 -18.31
C ALA A 325 4.30 -4.18 -18.66
N SER A 326 3.85 -2.93 -18.83
CA SER A 326 2.49 -2.56 -19.20
C SER A 326 2.51 -1.49 -20.29
N ASP A 327 1.64 -1.60 -21.29
CA ASP A 327 1.53 -0.58 -22.33
C ASP A 327 1.09 0.79 -21.79
N GLU A 328 0.32 0.80 -20.70
CA GLU A 328 -0.13 2.00 -20.00
C GLU A 328 1.04 2.79 -19.36
N MET A 329 2.16 2.11 -19.10
CA MET A 329 3.37 2.68 -18.50
C MET A 329 4.41 3.13 -19.53
N ARG A 330 4.06 3.19 -20.83
CA ARG A 330 5.00 3.63 -21.88
C ARG A 330 5.64 4.98 -21.54
N GLY A 331 6.97 5.05 -21.57
CA GLY A 331 7.75 6.22 -21.21
C GLY A 331 7.85 6.50 -19.71
N ARG A 332 7.29 5.62 -18.86
CA ARG A 332 7.23 5.78 -17.40
C ARG A 332 7.79 4.57 -16.68
N ILE A 333 8.30 4.79 -15.48
CA ILE A 333 8.72 3.75 -14.53
C ILE A 333 8.06 4.06 -13.18
N ARG A 334 7.51 3.04 -12.54
CA ARG A 334 6.99 3.07 -11.17
C ARG A 334 7.74 2.06 -10.32
N LEU A 335 8.18 2.51 -9.16
CA LEU A 335 8.72 1.70 -8.08
C LEU A 335 7.65 1.58 -7.00
N VAL A 336 7.36 0.37 -6.57
CA VAL A 336 6.58 0.08 -5.35
C VAL A 336 7.45 -0.77 -4.45
N ALA A 337 7.66 -0.35 -3.22
CA ALA A 337 8.48 -1.11 -2.28
C ALA A 337 7.79 -1.23 -0.91
N VAL A 338 7.74 -2.46 -0.39
CA VAL A 338 7.41 -2.73 1.01
C VAL A 338 8.72 -3.02 1.73
N VAL A 339 9.01 -2.28 2.79
CA VAL A 339 10.20 -2.46 3.61
C VAL A 339 9.81 -2.76 5.05
N SER A 340 10.59 -3.61 5.72
CA SER A 340 10.30 -4.08 7.07
C SER A 340 11.56 -4.27 7.90
N GLY A 341 11.38 -4.45 9.22
CA GLY A 341 12.49 -4.54 10.16
C GLY A 341 13.16 -3.19 10.37
N LEU A 342 12.34 -2.13 10.41
CA LEU A 342 12.73 -0.75 10.63
C LEU A 342 12.83 -0.42 12.11
#